data_ef2d31a0ec639f58beea245816e0cc57
#
_entry.id   ef2d31a0ec639f58beea245816e0cc57
#
_cell.length_a   1.000
_cell.length_b   1.000
_cell.length_c   1.000
_cell.angle_alpha   90.00
_cell.angle_beta   90.00
_cell.angle_gamma   90.00
#
_symmetry.space_group_name_H-M   'P 1'
#
loop_
_entity.id
_entity.type
_entity.pdbx_description
1 polymer ?
#
loop_
_entity_poly.entity_id
_entity_poly.type
_entity_poly.pdbx_seq_one_letter_code
_entity_poly.pdbx_strand_id
1 'polypeptide(L)'
;VQTCALPISLYKAMPSRGKEEYLYDDKALEKYRKTHKEKFTLQRYKGLGEMDPEQLWETTLNPETRLLKRVEIEDARMASDVTEVLMGTEVPPRKAFIYEHATDAELDI
;
A
#
# COMPACT_ATOMS: atom_id res chain seq x y z
N VAL A 1 0.45 -22.71 -6.59
CA VAL A 1 0.69 -22.07 -5.29
C VAL A 1 -0.09 -20.75 -5.26
N GLN A 2 -1.01 -20.64 -4.33
CA GLN A 2 -1.72 -19.38 -4.12
C GLN A 2 -0.89 -18.48 -3.19
N THR A 3 -0.55 -17.30 -3.66
CA THR A 3 0.12 -16.28 -2.85
C THR A 3 -0.90 -15.24 -2.41
N CYS A 4 -0.94 -14.95 -1.12
CA CYS A 4 -1.74 -13.88 -0.56
C CYS A 4 -0.85 -12.74 -0.09
N ALA A 5 -1.29 -11.51 -0.30
CA ALA A 5 -0.66 -10.33 0.24
C ALA A 5 -1.51 -9.74 1.36
N LEU A 6 -0.85 -9.14 2.34
CA LEU A 6 -1.47 -8.35 3.40
C LEU A 6 -1.24 -6.87 3.06
N PRO A 7 -2.22 -6.17 2.45
CA PRO A 7 -2.07 -4.76 2.21
C PRO A 7 -2.05 -4.01 3.54
N ILE A 8 -1.13 -3.06 3.68
CA ILE A 8 -1.11 -2.16 4.82
C ILE A 8 -2.08 -1.00 4.60
N SER A 9 -2.61 -0.45 5.68
CA SER A 9 -3.39 0.77 5.62
C SER A 9 -2.51 1.92 5.19
N LEU A 10 -2.96 2.67 4.19
CA LEU A 10 -2.21 3.81 3.66
C LEU A 10 -2.32 5.03 4.58
N TYR A 11 -3.47 5.21 5.22
CA TYR A 11 -3.75 6.35 6.07
C TYR A 11 -4.42 5.95 7.39
N LYS A 12 -4.18 6.77 8.41
CA LYS A 12 -4.93 6.79 9.66
C LYS A 12 -5.59 8.14 9.80
N ALA A 13 -6.90 8.18 9.83
CA ALA A 13 -7.67 9.39 10.07
C ALA A 13 -7.99 9.51 11.57
N MET A 14 -7.65 10.63 12.16
CA MET A 14 -7.85 10.96 13.57
C MET A 14 -8.76 12.17 13.69
N PRO A 15 -10.08 11.98 13.84
CA PRO A 15 -11.01 13.08 14.02
C PRO A 15 -10.85 13.71 15.41
N SER A 16 -11.21 14.97 15.53
CA SER A 16 -11.19 15.70 16.83
C SER A 16 -12.16 15.10 17.85
N ARG A 17 -13.23 14.46 17.35
CA ARG A 17 -14.21 13.73 18.14
C ARG A 17 -14.58 12.45 17.40
N GLY A 18 -14.51 11.31 18.06
CA GLY A 18 -14.86 10.01 17.47
C GLY A 18 -13.70 9.04 17.48
N LYS A 19 -13.88 7.92 16.77
CA LYS A 19 -12.88 6.86 16.67
C LYS A 19 -11.94 7.11 15.51
N GLU A 20 -10.68 6.75 15.72
CA GLU A 20 -9.69 6.69 14.66
C GLU A 20 -10.07 5.61 13.64
N GLU A 21 -9.81 5.87 12.36
CA GLU A 21 -10.14 4.95 11.28
C GLU A 21 -8.93 4.77 10.35
N TYR A 22 -8.65 3.51 10.00
CA TYR A 22 -7.63 3.16 9.02
C TYR A 22 -8.23 3.10 7.62
N LEU A 23 -7.60 3.77 6.68
CA LEU A 23 -8.05 3.87 5.29
C LEU A 23 -7.01 3.23 4.39
N TYR A 24 -7.43 2.27 3.58
CA TYR A 24 -6.52 1.42 2.81
C TYR A 24 -6.08 2.01 1.48
N ASP A 25 -6.85 2.95 0.92
CA ASP A 25 -6.54 3.58 -0.37
C ASP A 25 -7.05 5.03 -0.44
N ASP A 26 -6.68 5.71 -1.52
CA ASP A 26 -7.09 7.10 -1.77
C ASP A 26 -8.59 7.24 -1.96
N LYS A 27 -9.26 6.22 -2.51
CA LYS A 27 -10.73 6.23 -2.67
C LYS A 27 -11.44 6.21 -1.33
N ALA A 28 -10.92 5.42 -0.38
CA ALA A 28 -11.42 5.42 1.00
C ALA A 28 -11.21 6.78 1.67
N LEU A 29 -10.05 7.42 1.46
CA LEU A 29 -9.77 8.75 1.97
C LEU A 29 -10.72 9.82 1.40
N GLU A 30 -10.96 9.80 0.09
CA GLU A 30 -11.92 10.72 -0.53
C GLU A 30 -13.35 10.54 0.00
N LYS A 31 -13.77 9.29 0.17
CA LYS A 31 -15.06 8.96 0.77
C LYS A 31 -15.14 9.48 2.21
N TYR A 32 -14.09 9.25 2.98
CA TYR A 32 -13.99 9.73 4.36
C TYR A 32 -14.10 11.26 4.44
N ARG A 33 -13.39 12.00 3.59
CA ARG A 33 -13.46 13.48 3.50
C ARG A 33 -14.85 14.00 3.16
N LYS A 34 -15.59 13.28 2.32
CA LYS A 34 -16.97 13.66 1.94
C LYS A 34 -17.98 13.43 3.07
N THR A 35 -17.76 12.40 3.87
CA THR A 35 -18.67 12.04 4.98
C THR A 35 -18.35 12.77 6.28
N HIS A 36 -17.09 13.10 6.51
CA HIS A 36 -16.63 13.77 7.73
C HIS A 36 -16.28 15.23 7.43
N LYS A 37 -17.20 16.13 7.75
CA LYS A 37 -17.03 17.60 7.58
C LYS A 37 -16.20 18.23 8.70
N GLU A 38 -15.95 17.51 9.77
CA GLU A 38 -15.16 17.98 10.90
C GLU A 38 -13.66 17.92 10.59
N LYS A 39 -12.88 18.75 11.28
CA LYS A 39 -11.42 18.73 11.18
C LYS A 39 -10.89 17.38 11.72
N PHE A 40 -10.05 16.75 10.96
CA PHE A 40 -9.32 15.53 11.35
C PHE A 40 -7.85 15.67 10.97
N THR A 41 -7.00 14.98 11.72
CA THR A 41 -5.58 14.84 11.40
C THR A 41 -5.39 13.57 10.60
N LEU A 42 -4.54 13.61 9.58
CA LEU A 42 -4.24 12.48 8.72
C LEU A 42 -2.79 12.08 8.93
N GLN A 43 -2.57 10.81 9.27
CA GLN A 43 -1.24 10.21 9.26
C GLN A 43 -1.15 9.27 8.07
N ARG A 44 -0.05 9.38 7.31
CA ARG A 44 0.22 8.52 6.17
C ARG A 44 1.33 7.53 6.51
N TYR A 45 1.13 6.26 6.12
CA TYR A 45 2.12 5.22 6.28
C TYR A 45 2.74 4.84 4.94
N LYS A 46 4.06 4.84 4.86
CA LYS A 46 4.84 4.43 3.70
C LYS A 46 5.49 3.06 3.88
N GLY A 47 5.45 2.52 5.08
CA GLY A 47 6.00 1.20 5.40
C GLY A 47 5.62 0.74 6.78
N LEU A 48 5.84 -0.55 7.05
CA LEU A 48 5.48 -1.19 8.31
C LEU A 48 6.31 -0.66 9.50
N GLY A 49 7.52 -0.16 9.25
CA GLY A 49 8.39 0.39 10.28
C GLY A 49 7.89 1.70 10.92
N GLU A 50 6.88 2.32 10.33
CA GLU A 50 6.24 3.53 10.88
C GLU A 50 5.09 3.22 11.84
N MET A 51 4.72 1.94 11.96
CA MET A 51 3.64 1.47 12.82
C MET A 51 4.20 0.95 14.14
N ASP A 52 3.55 1.29 15.25
CA ASP A 52 3.79 0.63 16.52
C ASP A 52 3.19 -0.80 16.53
N PRO A 53 3.54 -1.65 17.50
CA PRO A 53 3.07 -3.04 17.53
C PRO A 53 1.55 -3.20 17.56
N GLU A 54 0.83 -2.30 18.23
CA GLU A 54 -0.64 -2.35 18.31
C GLU A 54 -1.27 -2.00 16.96
N GLN A 55 -0.76 -0.96 16.30
CA GLN A 55 -1.21 -0.57 14.96
C GLN A 55 -0.95 -1.68 13.94
N LEU A 56 0.20 -2.32 14.01
CA LEU A 56 0.54 -3.44 13.13
C LEU A 56 -0.38 -4.64 13.36
N TRP A 57 -0.68 -4.93 14.62
CA TRP A 57 -1.63 -5.99 14.99
C TRP A 57 -3.01 -5.71 14.40
N GLU A 58 -3.59 -4.56 14.72
CA GLU A 58 -4.95 -4.20 14.32
C GLU A 58 -5.16 -4.16 12.81
N THR A 59 -4.16 -3.70 12.06
CA THR A 59 -4.30 -3.48 10.62
C THR A 59 -3.86 -4.65 9.77
N THR A 60 -2.92 -5.46 10.22
CA THR A 60 -2.24 -6.44 9.36
C THR A 60 -2.28 -7.86 9.91
N LEU A 61 -2.10 -8.03 11.21
CA LEU A 61 -1.90 -9.36 11.79
C LEU A 61 -3.17 -9.99 12.37
N ASN A 62 -4.08 -9.19 12.91
CA ASN A 62 -5.31 -9.69 13.53
C ASN A 62 -6.21 -10.40 12.51
N PRO A 63 -6.49 -11.70 12.69
CA PRO A 63 -7.31 -12.47 11.75
C PRO A 63 -8.73 -11.94 11.55
N GLU A 64 -9.27 -11.21 12.54
CA GLU A 64 -10.63 -10.68 12.48
C GLU A 64 -10.73 -9.38 11.67
N THR A 65 -9.67 -8.61 11.60
CA THR A 65 -9.67 -7.27 10.98
C THR A 65 -8.78 -7.15 9.77
N ARG A 66 -7.83 -8.07 9.58
CA ARG A 66 -6.90 -8.03 8.46
C ARG A 66 -7.60 -8.23 7.13
N LEU A 67 -7.09 -7.57 6.09
CA LEU A 67 -7.48 -7.75 4.71
C LEU A 67 -6.46 -8.64 3.99
N LEU A 68 -6.92 -9.71 3.35
CA LEU A 68 -6.09 -10.56 2.51
C LEU A 68 -6.44 -10.32 1.04
N LYS A 69 -5.44 -10.06 0.22
CA LYS A 69 -5.56 -10.00 -1.24
C LYS A 69 -4.90 -11.22 -1.86
N ARG A 70 -5.61 -11.90 -2.75
CA ARG A 70 -5.01 -12.94 -3.59
C ARG A 70 -4.16 -12.27 -4.66
N VAL A 71 -2.93 -12.75 -4.80
CA VAL A 71 -2.06 -12.35 -5.91
C VAL A 71 -2.21 -13.39 -7.01
N GLU A 72 -2.64 -12.94 -8.17
CA GLU A 72 -2.76 -13.77 -9.38
C GLU A 72 -1.69 -13.34 -10.37
N ILE A 73 -1.02 -14.32 -10.96
CA ILE A 73 0.02 -14.11 -11.96
C ILE A 73 -0.46 -14.77 -13.25
N GLU A 74 -0.81 -13.95 -14.24
CA GLU A 74 -1.27 -14.41 -15.55
C GLU A 74 -0.11 -14.97 -16.38
N ASP A 75 1.04 -14.29 -16.35
CA ASP A 75 2.28 -14.69 -17.01
C ASP A 75 3.42 -14.76 -16.01
N ALA A 76 3.73 -15.98 -15.55
CA ALA A 76 4.77 -16.22 -14.56
C ALA A 76 6.18 -15.87 -15.07
N ARG A 77 6.45 -16.07 -16.37
CA ARG A 77 7.74 -15.73 -16.97
C ARG A 77 7.96 -14.24 -17.03
N MET A 78 6.99 -13.49 -17.56
CA MET A 78 7.06 -12.03 -17.59
C MET A 78 7.18 -11.43 -16.19
N ALA A 79 6.42 -11.94 -15.21
CA ALA A 79 6.51 -11.49 -13.82
C ALA A 79 7.89 -11.76 -13.22
N SER A 80 8.49 -12.90 -13.52
CA SER A 80 9.85 -13.24 -13.09
C SER A 80 10.89 -12.29 -13.71
N ASP A 81 10.80 -12.07 -15.01
CA ASP A 81 11.74 -11.21 -15.75
C ASP A 81 11.68 -9.75 -15.23
N VAL A 82 10.48 -9.21 -15.04
CA VAL A 82 10.29 -7.86 -14.47
C VAL A 82 10.80 -7.78 -13.03
N THR A 83 10.55 -8.80 -12.23
CA THR A 83 11.06 -8.86 -10.86
C THR A 83 12.59 -8.88 -10.83
N GLU A 84 13.23 -9.65 -11.71
CA GLU A 84 14.69 -9.69 -11.82
C GLU A 84 15.26 -8.33 -12.25
N VAL A 85 14.66 -7.66 -13.22
CA VAL A 85 15.07 -6.32 -13.65
C VAL A 85 14.96 -5.30 -12.52
N LEU A 86 13.83 -5.29 -11.80
CA LEU A 86 13.55 -4.26 -10.78
C LEU A 86 14.22 -4.55 -9.43
N MET A 87 14.35 -5.80 -9.04
CA MET A 87 14.82 -6.22 -7.72
C MET A 87 16.17 -6.96 -7.75
N GLY A 88 16.67 -7.29 -8.92
CA GLY A 88 17.96 -7.97 -9.08
C GLY A 88 19.17 -7.07 -8.82
N THR A 89 20.36 -7.64 -8.92
CA THR A 89 21.62 -6.95 -8.64
C THR A 89 22.12 -6.06 -9.78
N GLU A 90 21.62 -6.31 -11.01
CA GLU A 90 22.06 -5.57 -12.20
C GLU A 90 21.39 -4.19 -12.29
N VAL A 91 22.20 -3.15 -12.31
CA VAL A 91 21.73 -1.75 -12.37
C VAL A 91 21.38 -1.28 -13.78
N PRO A 92 22.16 -1.59 -14.84
CA PRO A 92 21.91 -1.07 -16.17
C PRO A 92 20.52 -1.43 -16.74
N PRO A 93 20.02 -2.68 -16.65
CA PRO A 93 18.68 -3.03 -17.15
C PRO A 93 17.57 -2.31 -16.35
N ARG A 94 17.74 -2.15 -15.04
CA ARG A 94 16.80 -1.40 -14.21
C ARG A 94 16.72 0.07 -14.59
N LYS A 95 17.87 0.70 -14.83
CA LYS A 95 17.94 2.09 -15.27
C LYS A 95 17.25 2.27 -16.63
N ALA A 96 17.48 1.39 -17.59
CA ALA A 96 16.83 1.41 -18.89
C ALA A 96 15.32 1.25 -18.76
N PHE A 97 14.85 0.30 -17.96
CA PHE A 97 13.44 0.09 -17.67
C PHE A 97 12.76 1.34 -17.08
N ILE A 98 13.39 1.98 -16.09
CA ILE A 98 12.86 3.21 -15.47
C ILE A 98 12.74 4.34 -16.48
N TYR A 99 13.71 4.53 -17.36
CA TYR A 99 13.65 5.54 -18.42
C TYR A 99 12.53 5.27 -19.42
N GLU A 100 12.38 4.03 -19.84
CA GLU A 100 11.36 3.61 -20.82
C GLU A 100 9.93 3.79 -20.28
N HIS A 101 9.72 3.50 -18.99
CA HIS A 101 8.39 3.53 -18.34
C HIS A 101 8.17 4.75 -17.45
N ALA A 102 9.01 5.77 -17.53
CA ALA A 102 8.91 6.93 -16.62
C ALA A 102 7.58 7.69 -16.73
N THR A 103 6.98 7.69 -17.92
CA THR A 103 5.68 8.34 -18.17
C THR A 103 4.48 7.53 -17.68
N ASP A 104 4.66 6.23 -17.48
CA ASP A 104 3.60 5.31 -17.04
C ASP A 104 3.51 5.21 -15.51
N ALA A 105 4.48 5.78 -14.80
CA ALA A 105 4.57 5.69 -13.36
C ALA A 105 3.61 6.68 -12.67
N GLU A 106 2.79 6.15 -11.78
CA GLU A 106 2.08 6.97 -10.78
C GLU A 106 3.05 7.23 -9.62
N LEU A 107 3.51 8.47 -9.53
CA LEU A 107 4.46 8.86 -8.49
C LEU A 107 3.72 9.28 -7.21
N ASP A 108 4.09 8.66 -6.13
CA ASP A 108 3.68 9.01 -4.79
C ASP A 108 4.60 10.09 -4.21
N ILE A 109 4.27 11.32 -4.51
CA ILE A 109 5.06 12.50 -4.11
C ILE A 109 4.40 13.22 -2.94
#